data_5d7d75006e4fa70f960a25a9194bfdce
#
_entry.id   5d7d75006e4fa70f960a25a9194bfdce
#
_cell.length_a   1.000
_cell.length_b   1.000
_cell.length_c   1.000
_cell.angle_alpha   90.00
_cell.angle_beta   90.00
_cell.angle_gamma   90.00
#
_symmetry.space_group_name_H-M   'P 1'
#
loop_
_entity.id
_entity.type
_entity.pdbx_description
1 polymer ?
#
loop_
_entity_poly.entity_id
_entity_poly.type
_entity_poly.pdbx_seq_one_letter_code
_entity_poly.pdbx_strand_id
1 'polypeptide(L)'
;MAFQIESTFPKEEILEAYSNLVYFGNGAYGIDEASIVYFGKRARSLTLLQAAVLAGTVRSPNKFNPFNDKALAMRRAGTVLSRMVSEGFIDKHQKGHSLNSELGLIKKRTKYNNNHYFVDAVIEELNSIYGPELVASGGLRIFTTLDSKLQKSAEEAALHHLQFLDKKLVQRNKKLQTAVVTIDNKNGA
;
A
#
# COMPACT_ATOMS: atom_id res chain seq x y z
N MET A 1 25.64 15.63 -9.69
CA MET A 1 24.98 14.87 -8.60
C MET A 1 24.99 13.34 -8.85
N ALA A 2 24.47 12.78 -9.98
CA ALA A 2 24.51 11.33 -10.24
C ALA A 2 25.91 10.71 -10.19
N PHE A 3 26.88 11.30 -10.87
CA PHE A 3 28.29 10.84 -10.85
C PHE A 3 28.95 10.85 -9.45
N GLN A 4 28.53 11.77 -8.58
CA GLN A 4 29.06 11.83 -7.21
C GLN A 4 28.54 10.66 -6.37
N ILE A 5 27.28 10.25 -6.56
CA ILE A 5 26.69 9.11 -5.85
C ILE A 5 27.37 7.82 -6.31
N GLU A 6 27.52 7.61 -7.61
CA GLU A 6 28.17 6.41 -8.18
C GLU A 6 29.67 6.30 -7.82
N SER A 7 30.34 7.44 -7.57
CA SER A 7 31.73 7.43 -7.11
C SER A 7 31.88 7.16 -5.61
N THR A 8 30.82 7.34 -4.82
CA THR A 8 30.86 7.26 -3.36
C THR A 8 30.26 5.96 -2.83
N PHE A 9 29.23 5.45 -3.49
CA PHE A 9 28.50 4.27 -3.05
C PHE A 9 28.53 3.13 -4.06
N PRO A 10 28.62 1.87 -3.61
CA PRO A 10 28.45 0.69 -4.47
C PRO A 10 27.08 0.68 -5.15
N LYS A 11 26.97 0.08 -6.33
CA LYS A 11 25.70 0.00 -7.08
C LYS A 11 24.59 -0.69 -6.29
N GLU A 12 24.95 -1.67 -5.50
CA GLU A 12 24.03 -2.43 -4.63
C GLU A 12 23.39 -1.53 -3.58
N GLU A 13 24.16 -0.66 -2.94
CA GLU A 13 23.66 0.29 -1.93
C GLU A 13 22.75 1.34 -2.57
N ILE A 14 23.13 1.84 -3.76
CA ILE A 14 22.31 2.79 -4.51
C ILE A 14 20.97 2.14 -4.90
N LEU A 15 21.01 0.89 -5.36
CA LEU A 15 19.80 0.15 -5.75
C LEU A 15 18.91 -0.15 -4.54
N GLU A 16 19.50 -0.51 -3.40
CA GLU A 16 18.79 -0.73 -2.16
C GLU A 16 18.11 0.55 -1.68
N ALA A 17 18.83 1.67 -1.61
CA ALA A 17 18.29 2.96 -1.24
C ALA A 17 17.15 3.38 -2.18
N TYR A 18 17.35 3.26 -3.49
CA TYR A 18 16.32 3.54 -4.50
C TYR A 18 15.08 2.68 -4.31
N SER A 19 15.27 1.37 -4.15
CA SER A 19 14.17 0.42 -3.98
C SER A 19 13.37 0.67 -2.70
N ASN A 20 14.01 1.21 -1.66
CA ASN A 20 13.37 1.53 -0.39
C ASN A 20 12.62 2.88 -0.41
N LEU A 21 12.87 3.75 -1.40
CA LEU A 21 12.28 5.09 -1.47
C LEU A 21 11.22 5.22 -2.58
N VAL A 22 11.37 4.46 -3.68
CA VAL A 22 10.55 4.66 -4.87
C VAL A 22 9.07 4.30 -4.63
N TYR A 23 8.19 5.04 -5.30
CA TYR A 23 6.75 4.82 -5.23
C TYR A 23 6.30 3.69 -6.16
N PHE A 24 5.59 2.71 -5.62
CA PHE A 24 5.06 1.55 -6.34
C PHE A 24 3.55 1.60 -6.62
N GLY A 25 2.89 2.70 -6.32
CA GLY A 25 1.42 2.81 -6.42
C GLY A 25 0.69 2.36 -5.15
N ASN A 26 -0.62 2.61 -5.09
CA ASN A 26 -1.48 2.30 -3.94
C ASN A 26 -0.97 2.84 -2.59
N GLY A 27 -0.22 3.95 -2.61
CA GLY A 27 0.38 4.53 -1.42
C GLY A 27 1.58 3.77 -0.87
N ALA A 28 2.10 2.78 -1.59
CA ALA A 28 3.27 2.03 -1.19
C ALA A 28 4.55 2.75 -1.65
N TYR A 29 5.34 3.19 -0.70
CA TYR A 29 6.70 3.69 -0.88
C TYR A 29 7.68 2.64 -0.36
N GLY A 30 8.66 2.29 -1.17
CA GLY A 30 9.61 1.23 -0.90
C GLY A 30 9.10 -0.17 -1.21
N ILE A 31 10.06 -1.04 -1.53
CA ILE A 31 9.79 -2.41 -2.02
C ILE A 31 9.11 -3.29 -0.98
N ASP A 32 9.44 -3.12 0.30
CA ASP A 32 8.89 -3.95 1.37
C ASP A 32 7.41 -3.62 1.60
N GLU A 33 7.06 -2.31 1.64
CA GLU A 33 5.67 -1.88 1.75
C GLU A 33 4.86 -2.29 0.52
N ALA A 34 5.41 -2.12 -0.69
CA ALA A 34 4.77 -2.59 -1.92
C ALA A 34 4.51 -4.10 -1.90
N SER A 35 5.46 -4.88 -1.41
CA SER A 35 5.34 -6.33 -1.27
C SER A 35 4.19 -6.72 -0.33
N ILE A 36 4.06 -6.02 0.80
CA ILE A 36 2.97 -6.22 1.76
C ILE A 36 1.62 -5.80 1.14
N VAL A 37 1.57 -4.64 0.48
CA VAL A 37 0.34 -4.09 -0.12
C VAL A 37 -0.19 -4.97 -1.24
N TYR A 38 0.68 -5.49 -2.11
CA TYR A 38 0.25 -6.27 -3.27
C TYR A 38 0.15 -7.77 -2.99
N PHE A 39 1.03 -8.32 -2.12
CA PHE A 39 1.19 -9.77 -1.96
C PHE A 39 1.07 -10.25 -0.51
N GLY A 40 0.95 -9.36 0.48
CA GLY A 40 0.77 -9.72 1.89
C GLY A 40 2.01 -10.33 2.56
N LYS A 41 3.21 -10.11 2.01
CA LYS A 41 4.46 -10.69 2.51
C LYS A 41 5.64 -9.73 2.32
N ARG A 42 6.74 -9.98 3.02
CA ARG A 42 7.97 -9.18 2.93
C ARG A 42 8.65 -9.33 1.57
N ALA A 43 9.40 -8.33 1.13
CA ALA A 43 10.11 -8.31 -0.15
C ALA A 43 11.01 -9.52 -0.36
N ARG A 44 11.72 -9.98 0.69
CA ARG A 44 12.60 -11.17 0.64
C ARG A 44 11.87 -12.49 0.32
N SER A 45 10.54 -12.52 0.44
CA SER A 45 9.71 -13.69 0.18
C SER A 45 8.97 -13.63 -1.17
N LEU A 46 9.29 -12.62 -1.99
CA LEU A 46 8.70 -12.49 -3.32
C LEU A 46 9.15 -13.61 -4.24
N THR A 47 8.23 -14.08 -5.08
CA THR A 47 8.58 -14.91 -6.22
C THR A 47 9.21 -14.05 -7.32
N LEU A 48 9.92 -14.67 -8.25
CA LEU A 48 10.51 -13.97 -9.40
C LEU A 48 9.47 -13.19 -10.20
N LEU A 49 8.26 -13.75 -10.41
CA LEU A 49 7.16 -13.06 -11.06
C LEU A 49 6.72 -11.82 -10.28
N GLN A 50 6.54 -11.95 -8.97
CA GLN A 50 6.11 -10.84 -8.11
C GLN A 50 7.13 -9.70 -8.10
N ALA A 51 8.41 -10.03 -8.00
CA ALA A 51 9.49 -9.05 -8.09
C ALA A 51 9.50 -8.34 -9.45
N ALA A 52 9.32 -9.09 -10.55
CA ALA A 52 9.25 -8.52 -11.90
C ALA A 52 8.02 -7.61 -12.09
N VAL A 53 6.88 -7.93 -11.49
CA VAL A 53 5.68 -7.06 -11.50
C VAL A 53 5.98 -5.77 -10.78
N LEU A 54 6.54 -5.81 -9.56
CA LEU A 54 6.89 -4.59 -8.82
C LEU A 54 7.91 -3.74 -9.59
N ALA A 55 8.99 -4.33 -10.09
CA ALA A 55 9.97 -3.63 -10.91
C ALA A 55 9.32 -2.98 -12.16
N GLY A 56 8.36 -3.65 -12.77
CA GLY A 56 7.60 -3.12 -13.90
C GLY A 56 6.70 -1.94 -13.53
N THR A 57 6.16 -1.94 -12.31
CA THR A 57 5.23 -0.92 -11.79
C THR A 57 5.91 0.42 -11.59
N VAL A 58 7.18 0.46 -11.19
CA VAL A 58 7.95 1.69 -10.92
C VAL A 58 7.90 2.68 -12.08
N ARG A 59 7.94 2.19 -13.33
CA ARG A 59 7.92 3.07 -14.52
C ARG A 59 6.67 3.95 -14.61
N SER A 60 5.52 3.43 -14.19
CA SER A 60 4.24 4.17 -14.16
C SER A 60 3.31 3.50 -13.16
N PRO A 61 3.40 3.88 -11.86
CA PRO A 61 2.73 3.19 -10.78
C PRO A 61 1.19 3.15 -10.86
N ASN A 62 0.59 4.11 -11.56
CA ASN A 62 -0.86 4.09 -11.80
C ASN A 62 -1.24 3.17 -12.97
N LYS A 63 -0.47 3.22 -14.06
CA LYS A 63 -0.75 2.48 -15.29
C LYS A 63 -0.47 0.98 -15.16
N PHE A 64 0.67 0.62 -14.55
CA PHE A 64 1.11 -0.77 -14.40
C PHE A 64 0.73 -1.37 -13.04
N ASN A 65 -0.24 -0.77 -12.37
CA ASN A 65 -0.76 -1.26 -11.10
C ASN A 65 -1.54 -2.56 -11.30
N PRO A 66 -1.13 -3.69 -10.69
CA PRO A 66 -1.78 -4.97 -10.92
C PRO A 66 -3.19 -5.07 -10.32
N PHE A 67 -3.58 -4.17 -9.40
CA PHE A 67 -4.95 -4.06 -8.92
C PHE A 67 -5.88 -3.33 -9.90
N ASN A 68 -5.33 -2.48 -10.77
CA ASN A 68 -6.12 -1.75 -11.77
C ASN A 68 -6.21 -2.55 -13.07
N ASP A 69 -5.08 -3.06 -13.56
CA ASP A 69 -5.01 -3.89 -14.78
C ASP A 69 -3.94 -4.98 -14.61
N LYS A 70 -4.39 -6.16 -14.15
CA LYS A 70 -3.53 -7.32 -13.98
C LYS A 70 -2.87 -7.75 -15.30
N ALA A 71 -3.60 -7.69 -16.42
CA ALA A 71 -3.08 -8.14 -17.70
C ALA A 71 -1.95 -7.21 -18.20
N LEU A 72 -2.11 -5.90 -18.03
CA LEU A 72 -1.09 -4.92 -18.38
C LEU A 72 0.14 -5.04 -17.48
N ALA A 73 -0.05 -5.24 -16.18
CA ALA A 73 1.04 -5.48 -15.23
C ALA A 73 1.83 -6.75 -15.59
N MET A 74 1.14 -7.85 -15.94
CA MET A 74 1.76 -9.09 -16.38
C MET A 74 2.55 -8.94 -17.69
N ARG A 75 2.01 -8.21 -18.68
CA ARG A 75 2.76 -7.88 -19.91
C ARG A 75 4.03 -7.10 -19.60
N ARG A 76 3.94 -6.15 -18.68
CA ARG A 76 5.11 -5.36 -18.26
C ARG A 76 6.15 -6.21 -17.52
N ALA A 77 5.71 -7.11 -16.63
CA ALA A 77 6.58 -8.08 -15.97
C ALA A 77 7.28 -9.00 -16.99
N GLY A 78 6.58 -9.43 -18.04
CA GLY A 78 7.16 -10.19 -19.15
C GLY A 78 8.30 -9.44 -19.84
N THR A 79 8.19 -8.12 -19.99
CA THR A 79 9.29 -7.27 -20.49
C THR A 79 10.48 -7.22 -19.54
N VAL A 80 10.22 -7.11 -18.23
CA VAL A 80 11.27 -7.14 -17.20
C VAL A 80 12.01 -8.48 -17.23
N LEU A 81 11.28 -9.59 -17.19
CA LEU A 81 11.85 -10.94 -17.24
C LEU A 81 12.62 -11.20 -18.54
N SER A 82 12.18 -10.63 -19.68
CA SER A 82 12.92 -10.73 -20.95
C SER A 82 14.27 -10.02 -20.87
N ARG A 83 14.32 -8.87 -20.22
CA ARG A 83 15.57 -8.15 -19.95
C ARG A 83 16.48 -8.93 -19.02
N MET A 84 15.93 -9.55 -17.96
CA MET A 84 16.71 -10.40 -17.06
C MET A 84 17.34 -11.59 -17.80
N VAL A 85 16.63 -12.15 -18.79
CA VAL A 85 17.21 -13.21 -19.66
C VAL A 85 18.33 -12.66 -20.53
N SER A 86 18.13 -11.49 -21.17
CA SER A 86 19.15 -10.88 -22.04
C SER A 86 20.43 -10.49 -21.30
N GLU A 87 20.30 -10.11 -20.03
CA GLU A 87 21.42 -9.74 -19.15
C GLU A 87 22.01 -10.96 -18.40
N GLY A 88 21.48 -12.17 -18.63
CA GLY A 88 22.00 -13.40 -18.02
C GLY A 88 21.65 -13.64 -16.55
N PHE A 89 20.72 -12.86 -15.96
CA PHE A 89 20.29 -13.05 -14.57
C PHE A 89 19.40 -14.28 -14.38
N ILE A 90 18.65 -14.66 -15.42
CA ILE A 90 17.79 -15.85 -15.44
C ILE A 90 17.85 -16.51 -16.83
N ASP A 91 17.48 -17.76 -16.92
CA ASP A 91 17.33 -18.47 -18.19
C ASP A 91 15.90 -18.40 -18.77
N LYS A 92 15.73 -18.87 -20.01
CA LYS A 92 14.41 -18.88 -20.69
C LYS A 92 13.42 -19.79 -20.00
N HIS A 93 13.86 -20.88 -19.38
CA HIS A 93 13.00 -21.81 -18.66
C HIS A 93 12.45 -21.17 -17.39
N GLN A 94 13.29 -20.50 -16.60
CA GLN A 94 12.90 -19.73 -15.41
C GLN A 94 11.89 -18.63 -15.75
N LYS A 95 12.11 -17.91 -16.87
CA LYS A 95 11.14 -16.92 -17.36
C LYS A 95 9.80 -17.57 -17.67
N GLY A 96 9.80 -18.67 -18.44
CA GLY A 96 8.59 -19.38 -18.83
C GLY A 96 7.81 -19.89 -17.62
N HIS A 97 8.50 -20.54 -16.69
CA HIS A 97 7.94 -21.02 -15.45
C HIS A 97 7.31 -19.88 -14.62
N SER A 98 8.00 -18.74 -14.50
CA SER A 98 7.52 -17.58 -13.75
C SER A 98 6.26 -16.97 -14.36
N LEU A 99 6.19 -16.83 -15.68
CA LEU A 99 5.00 -16.27 -16.36
C LEU A 99 3.77 -17.16 -16.26
N ASN A 100 3.95 -18.47 -16.11
CA ASN A 100 2.88 -19.44 -15.93
C ASN A 100 2.49 -19.65 -14.46
N SER A 101 3.24 -19.07 -13.51
CA SER A 101 2.92 -19.17 -12.10
C SER A 101 1.81 -18.20 -11.69
N GLU A 102 1.11 -18.52 -10.61
CA GLU A 102 0.10 -17.63 -10.05
C GLU A 102 0.75 -16.38 -9.46
N LEU A 103 0.20 -15.20 -9.79
CA LEU A 103 0.70 -13.94 -9.27
C LEU A 103 0.44 -13.77 -7.76
N GLY A 104 -0.64 -14.38 -7.24
CA GLY A 104 -0.95 -14.35 -5.81
C GLY A 104 -1.21 -12.94 -5.26
N LEU A 105 -1.93 -12.10 -6.02
CA LEU A 105 -2.39 -10.80 -5.50
C LEU A 105 -3.35 -11.02 -4.34
N ILE A 106 -3.12 -10.32 -3.23
CA ILE A 106 -4.13 -10.24 -2.18
C ILE A 106 -5.32 -9.39 -2.64
N LYS A 107 -6.46 -9.53 -1.96
CA LYS A 107 -7.57 -8.61 -2.21
C LYS A 107 -7.07 -7.18 -2.00
N LYS A 108 -7.34 -6.30 -2.98
CA LYS A 108 -7.07 -4.87 -2.84
C LYS A 108 -7.64 -4.44 -1.49
N ARG A 109 -6.77 -4.15 -0.53
CA ARG A 109 -7.23 -3.43 0.65
C ARG A 109 -7.77 -2.12 0.11
N THR A 110 -9.07 -1.93 0.18
CA THR A 110 -9.61 -0.58 0.05
C THR A 110 -8.79 0.27 1.00
N LYS A 111 -8.13 1.29 0.47
CA LYS A 111 -7.10 2.11 1.13
C LYS A 111 -7.56 2.72 2.46
N TYR A 112 -8.80 2.49 2.78
CA TYR A 112 -9.51 2.96 3.93
C TYR A 112 -10.32 1.79 4.50
N ASN A 113 -9.74 1.06 5.46
CA ASN A 113 -10.60 0.59 6.54
C ASN A 113 -11.37 1.82 7.02
N ASN A 114 -12.62 1.70 7.43
CA ASN A 114 -13.59 2.74 7.77
C ASN A 114 -13.13 3.84 8.75
N ASN A 115 -11.85 3.99 9.02
CA ASN A 115 -11.23 4.95 9.94
C ASN A 115 -10.88 6.29 9.29
N HIS A 116 -11.65 6.74 8.28
CA HIS A 116 -11.36 7.99 7.56
C HIS A 116 -11.13 9.17 8.50
N TYR A 117 -12.02 9.37 9.45
CA TYR A 117 -11.94 10.50 10.39
C TYR A 117 -10.70 10.43 11.29
N PHE A 118 -10.36 9.24 11.79
CA PHE A 118 -9.17 9.05 12.61
C PHE A 118 -7.88 9.30 11.80
N VAL A 119 -7.81 8.76 10.59
CA VAL A 119 -6.65 8.97 9.70
C VAL A 119 -6.50 10.43 9.31
N ASP A 120 -7.62 11.11 9.01
CA ASP A 120 -7.63 12.53 8.67
C ASP A 120 -7.13 13.37 9.87
N ALA A 121 -7.58 13.09 11.08
CA ALA A 121 -7.12 13.76 12.30
C ALA A 121 -5.61 13.53 12.52
N VAL A 122 -5.10 12.30 12.35
CA VAL A 122 -3.67 12.00 12.45
C VAL A 122 -2.86 12.77 11.40
N ILE A 123 -3.35 12.84 10.15
CA ILE A 123 -2.68 13.60 9.08
C ILE A 123 -2.67 15.09 9.42
N GLU A 124 -3.76 15.64 9.94
CA GLU A 124 -3.84 17.04 10.34
C GLU A 124 -2.85 17.36 11.46
N GLU A 125 -2.77 16.52 12.48
CA GLU A 125 -1.80 16.64 13.56
C GLU A 125 -0.36 16.56 13.04
N LEU A 126 -0.05 15.58 12.18
CA LEU A 126 1.28 15.46 11.57
C LEU A 126 1.65 16.68 10.72
N ASN A 127 0.71 17.20 9.94
CA ASN A 127 0.93 18.41 9.15
C ASN A 127 1.23 19.63 10.05
N SER A 128 0.59 19.71 11.21
CA SER A 128 0.85 20.80 12.17
C SER A 128 2.23 20.71 12.82
N ILE A 129 2.74 19.48 13.06
CA ILE A 129 4.02 19.25 13.74
C ILE A 129 5.21 19.27 12.76
N TYR A 130 5.07 18.62 11.62
CA TYR A 130 6.18 18.35 10.68
C TYR A 130 6.07 19.12 9.36
N GLY A 131 4.94 19.76 9.09
CA GLY A 131 4.66 20.43 7.83
C GLY A 131 4.15 19.48 6.73
N PRO A 132 3.30 20.01 5.82
CA PRO A 132 2.65 19.20 4.78
C PRO A 132 3.61 18.61 3.75
N GLU A 133 4.74 19.27 3.49
CA GLU A 133 5.74 18.79 2.52
C GLU A 133 6.40 17.50 2.98
N LEU A 134 6.79 17.39 4.25
CA LEU A 134 7.39 16.18 4.81
C LEU A 134 6.38 15.05 4.88
N VAL A 135 5.15 15.32 5.32
CA VAL A 135 4.07 14.32 5.40
C VAL A 135 3.70 13.81 4.01
N ALA A 136 3.65 14.69 3.00
CA ALA A 136 3.35 14.32 1.62
C ALA A 136 4.49 13.57 0.91
N SER A 137 5.74 13.78 1.33
CA SER A 137 6.92 13.10 0.72
C SER A 137 6.86 11.58 0.88
N GLY A 138 6.13 11.08 1.89
CA GLY A 138 5.97 9.65 2.16
C GLY A 138 7.13 9.05 2.95
N GLY A 139 7.07 7.74 3.13
CA GLY A 139 8.12 6.99 3.84
C GLY A 139 8.02 7.03 5.37
N LEU A 140 7.11 7.81 5.93
CA LEU A 140 6.88 7.87 7.37
C LEU A 140 6.15 6.60 7.85
N ARG A 141 6.62 6.05 8.97
CA ARG A 141 5.92 4.99 9.72
C ARG A 141 5.34 5.61 10.98
N ILE A 142 4.02 5.76 10.98
CA ILE A 142 3.28 6.42 12.05
C ILE A 142 2.65 5.36 12.93
N PHE A 143 3.01 5.36 14.21
CA PHE A 143 2.43 4.50 15.22
C PHE A 143 1.42 5.32 16.01
N THR A 144 0.22 4.79 16.17
CA THR A 144 -0.86 5.45 16.90
C THR A 144 -1.33 4.57 18.04
N THR A 145 -2.10 5.13 18.95
CA THR A 145 -2.73 4.42 20.08
C THR A 145 -4.03 3.71 19.70
N LEU A 146 -4.45 3.76 18.41
CA LEU A 146 -5.69 3.18 17.95
C LEU A 146 -5.73 1.64 18.18
N ASP A 147 -6.67 1.19 18.98
CA ASP A 147 -7.06 -0.23 19.02
C ASP A 147 -7.99 -0.53 17.84
N SER A 148 -7.44 -1.17 16.82
CA SER A 148 -8.17 -1.50 15.60
C SER A 148 -9.32 -2.50 15.81
N LYS A 149 -9.29 -3.31 16.87
CA LYS A 149 -10.38 -4.25 17.19
C LYS A 149 -11.54 -3.51 17.84
N LEU A 150 -11.24 -2.62 18.79
CA LEU A 150 -12.22 -1.78 19.44
C LEU A 150 -12.90 -0.84 18.45
N GLN A 151 -12.10 -0.18 17.60
CA GLN A 151 -12.60 0.67 16.51
C GLN A 151 -13.58 -0.09 15.60
N LYS A 152 -13.17 -1.26 15.12
CA LYS A 152 -14.02 -2.09 14.26
C LYS A 152 -15.34 -2.49 14.94
N SER A 153 -15.27 -2.88 16.20
CA SER A 153 -16.48 -3.25 16.96
C SER A 153 -17.43 -2.06 17.14
N ALA A 154 -16.89 -0.86 17.41
CA ALA A 154 -17.69 0.35 17.53
C ALA A 154 -18.35 0.73 16.19
N GLU A 155 -17.61 0.65 15.08
CA GLU A 155 -18.14 0.89 13.73
C GLU A 155 -19.25 -0.09 13.35
N GLU A 156 -19.04 -1.39 13.58
CA GLU A 156 -20.04 -2.42 13.28
C GLU A 156 -21.33 -2.21 14.11
N ALA A 157 -21.20 -1.89 15.39
CA ALA A 157 -22.32 -1.60 16.26
C ALA A 157 -23.08 -0.34 15.80
N ALA A 158 -22.38 0.73 15.48
CA ALA A 158 -22.94 1.98 14.99
C ALA A 158 -23.68 1.79 13.66
N LEU A 159 -23.07 1.10 12.69
CA LEU A 159 -23.67 0.83 11.39
C LEU A 159 -24.91 -0.06 11.50
N HIS A 160 -24.84 -1.09 12.31
CA HIS A 160 -26.00 -1.97 12.55
C HIS A 160 -27.19 -1.19 13.12
N HIS A 161 -26.92 -0.31 14.11
CA HIS A 161 -27.99 0.49 14.72
C HIS A 161 -28.53 1.57 13.79
N LEU A 162 -27.68 2.21 12.99
CA LEU A 162 -28.10 3.16 11.94
C LEU A 162 -29.03 2.50 10.91
N GLN A 163 -28.67 1.30 10.43
CA GLN A 163 -29.50 0.57 9.47
C GLN A 163 -30.88 0.23 10.06
N PHE A 164 -30.96 -0.07 11.35
CA PHE A 164 -32.23 -0.31 12.05
C PHE A 164 -33.05 0.98 12.14
N LEU A 165 -32.44 2.12 12.47
CA LEU A 165 -33.10 3.41 12.56
C LEU A 165 -33.53 3.93 11.18
N ASP A 166 -32.71 3.79 10.16
CA ASP A 166 -33.07 4.19 8.79
C ASP A 166 -34.30 3.44 8.28
N LYS A 167 -34.45 2.13 8.60
CA LYS A 167 -35.64 1.35 8.26
C LYS A 167 -36.89 1.83 8.99
N LYS A 168 -36.73 2.32 10.22
CA LYS A 168 -37.87 2.85 11.02
C LYS A 168 -38.27 4.27 10.65
N LEU A 169 -37.31 5.06 10.11
CA LEU A 169 -37.48 6.49 9.85
C LEU A 169 -37.62 6.81 8.34
N VAL A 170 -38.15 5.89 7.56
CA VAL A 170 -38.32 5.92 6.08
C VAL A 170 -38.89 7.23 5.51
N GLN A 171 -39.42 8.12 6.33
CA GLN A 171 -40.02 9.39 5.88
C GLN A 171 -39.04 10.59 5.84
N ARG A 172 -37.75 10.43 6.15
CA ARG A 172 -36.78 11.53 6.14
C ARG A 172 -35.83 11.40 4.98
N ASN A 173 -35.88 12.36 4.08
CA ASN A 173 -34.96 12.52 2.93
C ASN A 173 -33.49 12.82 3.34
N LYS A 174 -33.06 12.51 4.56
CA LYS A 174 -31.69 12.74 5.08
C LYS A 174 -31.15 11.46 5.67
N LYS A 175 -29.98 11.06 5.23
CA LYS A 175 -29.20 9.98 5.84
C LYS A 175 -28.83 10.35 7.27
N LEU A 176 -29.05 9.43 8.20
CA LEU A 176 -28.62 9.59 9.58
C LEU A 176 -27.10 9.51 9.66
N GLN A 177 -26.52 10.29 10.54
CA GLN A 177 -25.11 10.26 10.90
C GLN A 177 -24.97 9.97 12.39
N THR A 178 -23.91 9.30 12.77
CA THR A 178 -23.60 9.01 14.16
C THR A 178 -22.10 9.17 14.41
N ALA A 179 -21.74 9.46 15.64
CA ALA A 179 -20.38 9.44 16.13
C ALA A 179 -20.34 8.59 17.40
N VAL A 180 -19.26 7.84 17.57
CA VAL A 180 -18.98 7.06 18.78
C VAL A 180 -17.65 7.52 19.33
N VAL A 181 -17.63 7.86 20.62
CA VAL A 181 -16.42 8.21 21.34
C VAL A 181 -16.26 7.21 22.48
N THR A 182 -15.11 6.55 22.53
CA THR A 182 -14.74 5.61 23.59
C THR A 182 -13.48 6.11 24.27
N ILE A 183 -13.51 6.23 25.58
CA ILE A 183 -12.37 6.73 26.38
C ILE A 183 -12.04 5.68 27.43
N ASP A 184 -10.78 5.28 27.54
CA ASP A 184 -10.29 4.46 28.64
C ASP A 184 -10.20 5.31 29.92
N ASN A 185 -11.02 4.99 30.91
CA ASN A 185 -11.07 5.72 32.16
C ASN A 185 -9.78 5.68 33.01
N LYS A 186 -8.82 4.80 32.63
CA LYS A 186 -7.56 4.67 33.37
C LYS A 186 -6.49 5.66 32.90
N ASN A 187 -6.49 6.00 31.61
CA ASN A 187 -5.43 6.81 30.99
C ASN A 187 -5.96 7.95 30.12
N GLY A 188 -7.27 8.05 29.92
CA GLY A 188 -7.89 9.08 29.09
C GLY A 188 -7.66 8.92 27.59
N ALA A 189 -7.17 7.75 27.14
CA ALA A 189 -6.91 7.46 25.73
C ALA A 189 -8.16 6.95 24.99
#